data_d0f51b73d6667379ccab9af4f99d0580
#
_entry.id   d0f51b73d6667379ccab9af4f99d0580
#
_cell.length_a   1.000
_cell.length_b   1.000
_cell.length_c   1.000
_cell.angle_alpha   90.00
_cell.angle_beta   90.00
_cell.angle_gamma   90.00
#
_symmetry.space_group_name_H-M   'P 1'
#
loop_
_entity.id
_entity.type
_entity.pdbx_description
1 polymer ?
#
loop_
_entity_poly.entity_id
_entity_poly.type
_entity_poly.pdbx_seq_one_letter_code
_entity_poly.pdbx_strand_id
1 'polypeptide(L)'
;FSASKTVDLEVWFPSQNTYREISSCSNFTDFQSRRANLKFKTDKGNEYCHTLNGSGLAIGRTLAAILENYQTEDENFIYPEVLKKYI
;
A
#
# COMPACT_ATOMS: atom_id res chain seq x y z
N PHE A 1 -8.90 2.20 12.72
CA PHE A 1 -9.97 2.43 13.69
C PHE A 1 -11.34 2.17 13.10
N SER A 2 -11.68 2.79 12.00
CA SER A 2 -12.94 2.50 11.30
C SER A 2 -12.84 1.27 10.40
N ALA A 3 -11.64 0.78 10.13
CA ALA A 3 -11.41 -0.39 9.30
C ALA A 3 -11.59 -1.67 10.10
N SER A 4 -12.16 -2.69 9.46
CA SER A 4 -12.28 -4.01 10.08
C SER A 4 -10.99 -4.82 9.94
N LYS A 5 -10.17 -4.51 8.91
CA LYS A 5 -8.90 -5.19 8.65
C LYS A 5 -7.99 -4.24 7.88
N THR A 6 -6.75 -4.17 8.29
CA THR A 6 -5.71 -3.42 7.58
C THR A 6 -4.51 -4.33 7.34
N VAL A 7 -3.99 -4.28 6.12
CA VAL A 7 -2.79 -5.02 5.74
C VAL A 7 -1.75 -4.01 5.26
N ASP A 8 -0.58 -4.05 5.85
CA ASP A 8 0.52 -3.17 5.51
C ASP A 8 1.63 -3.95 4.83
N LEU A 9 2.20 -3.37 3.78
CA LEU A 9 3.43 -3.86 3.19
C LEU A 9 4.58 -3.06 3.76
N GLU A 10 5.58 -3.77 4.28
CA GLU A 10 6.75 -3.14 4.88
C GLU A 10 8.01 -3.56 4.15
N VAL A 11 9.00 -2.70 4.11
CA VAL A 11 10.28 -2.95 3.47
C VAL A 11 11.41 -2.69 4.47
N TRP A 12 12.46 -3.50 4.35
CA TRP A 12 13.63 -3.37 5.23
C TRP A 12 14.49 -2.18 4.85
N PHE A 13 14.85 -1.40 5.85
CA PHE A 13 15.78 -0.27 5.72
C PHE A 13 17.06 -0.57 6.49
N PRO A 14 18.15 -0.93 5.78
CA PRO A 14 19.40 -1.28 6.46
C PRO A 14 19.95 -0.18 7.37
N SER A 15 19.87 1.07 6.93
CA SER A 15 20.41 2.20 7.73
C SER A 15 19.69 2.40 9.04
N GLN A 16 18.43 2.00 9.12
CA GLN A 16 17.61 2.14 10.32
C GLN A 16 17.43 0.84 11.08
N ASN A 17 17.89 -0.26 10.50
CA ASN A 17 17.78 -1.60 11.07
C ASN A 17 16.32 -1.91 11.46
N THR A 18 15.38 -1.59 10.59
CA THR A 18 13.96 -1.80 10.84
C THR A 18 13.17 -1.89 9.53
N TYR A 19 11.95 -2.39 9.64
CA TYR A 19 10.99 -2.34 8.55
C TYR A 19 10.20 -1.04 8.61
N ARG A 20 9.86 -0.52 7.44
CA ARG A 20 9.01 0.67 7.31
C ARG A 20 7.88 0.37 6.33
N GLU A 21 6.71 0.90 6.62
CA GLU A 21 5.54 0.73 5.78
C GLU A 21 5.70 1.51 4.47
N ILE A 22 5.40 0.86 3.35
CA ILE A 22 5.36 1.51 2.03
C ILE A 22 3.98 1.48 1.40
N SER A 23 3.08 0.65 1.89
CA SER A 23 1.71 0.59 1.42
C SER A 23 0.83 0.07 2.54
N SER A 24 -0.36 0.64 2.64
CA SER A 24 -1.37 0.20 3.60
C SER A 24 -2.70 0.05 2.88
N CYS A 25 -3.36 -1.09 3.07
CA CYS A 25 -4.66 -1.38 2.46
C CYS A 25 -5.64 -1.76 3.56
N SER A 26 -6.80 -1.11 3.56
CA SER A 26 -7.81 -1.30 4.60
C SER A 26 -9.14 -1.73 4.00
N ASN A 27 -9.80 -2.63 4.70
CA ASN A 27 -11.17 -3.03 4.39
C ASN A 27 -12.09 -2.41 5.45
N PHE A 28 -13.01 -1.57 5.02
CA PHE A 28 -13.94 -0.86 5.92
C PHE A 28 -15.28 -1.54 6.03
N THR A 29 -15.47 -2.66 5.32
CA THR A 29 -16.77 -3.32 5.21
C THR A 29 -17.85 -2.31 4.82
N ASP A 30 -18.97 -2.22 5.55
CA ASP A 30 -20.04 -1.29 5.21
C ASP A 30 -20.04 -0.02 6.06
N PHE A 31 -19.01 0.21 6.87
CA PHE A 31 -18.96 1.36 7.77
C PHE A 31 -19.09 2.70 7.04
N GLN A 32 -18.28 2.89 6.00
CA GLN A 32 -18.31 4.13 5.21
C GLN A 32 -19.58 4.24 4.37
N SER A 33 -20.04 3.11 3.82
CA SER A 33 -21.21 3.10 2.96
C SER A 33 -22.47 3.45 3.72
N ARG A 34 -22.58 3.03 4.99
CA ARG A 34 -23.73 3.41 5.81
C ARG A 34 -23.79 4.92 6.05
N ARG A 35 -22.64 5.55 6.26
CA ARG A 35 -22.56 7.00 6.45
C ARG A 35 -22.86 7.77 5.18
N ALA A 36 -22.39 7.26 4.04
CA ALA A 36 -22.58 7.89 2.73
C ALA A 36 -23.89 7.48 2.07
N ASN A 37 -24.62 6.54 2.66
CA ASN A 37 -25.82 5.94 2.10
C ASN A 37 -25.56 5.36 0.70
N LEU A 38 -24.45 4.63 0.56
CA LEU A 38 -24.02 4.03 -0.67
C LEU A 38 -24.44 2.57 -0.74
N LYS A 39 -25.34 2.26 -1.67
CA LYS A 39 -25.95 0.95 -1.77
C LYS A 39 -25.85 0.40 -3.19
N PHE A 40 -25.92 -0.91 -3.31
CA PHE A 40 -26.06 -1.57 -4.60
C PHE A 40 -27.32 -2.44 -4.61
N LYS A 41 -27.81 -2.70 -5.80
CA LYS A 41 -29.06 -3.43 -5.97
C LYS A 41 -28.80 -4.93 -6.06
N THR A 42 -29.57 -5.71 -5.30
CA THR A 42 -29.52 -7.17 -5.33
C THR A 42 -30.92 -7.73 -5.58
N ASP A 43 -31.00 -9.04 -5.77
CA ASP A 43 -32.29 -9.73 -5.90
C ASP A 43 -33.17 -9.60 -4.68
N LYS A 44 -32.56 -9.34 -3.52
CA LYS A 44 -33.26 -9.23 -2.24
C LYS A 44 -33.52 -7.78 -1.83
N GLY A 45 -33.19 -6.81 -2.69
CA GLY A 45 -33.30 -5.40 -2.41
C GLY A 45 -31.96 -4.71 -2.42
N ASN A 46 -31.89 -3.52 -1.83
CA ASN A 46 -30.63 -2.75 -1.79
C ASN A 46 -29.81 -3.14 -0.55
N GLU A 47 -28.50 -3.26 -0.76
CA GLU A 47 -27.55 -3.56 0.31
C GLU A 47 -26.44 -2.53 0.30
N TYR A 48 -25.84 -2.28 1.49
CA TYR A 48 -24.70 -1.38 1.59
C TYR A 48 -23.47 -1.99 0.98
N CYS A 49 -22.74 -1.17 0.26
CA CYS A 49 -21.45 -1.58 -0.33
C CYS A 49 -20.40 -1.77 0.75
N HIS A 50 -19.42 -2.61 0.46
CA HIS A 50 -18.17 -2.64 1.22
C HIS A 50 -17.16 -1.76 0.51
N THR A 51 -16.31 -1.10 1.26
CA THR A 51 -15.30 -0.21 0.68
C THR A 51 -13.89 -0.65 1.09
N LEU A 52 -12.99 -0.40 0.18
CA LEU A 52 -11.56 -0.64 0.38
C LEU A 52 -10.82 0.65 0.14
N ASN A 53 -9.73 0.84 0.84
CA ASN A 53 -8.83 1.95 0.60
C ASN A 53 -7.41 1.41 0.62
N GLY A 54 -6.59 1.88 -0.31
CA GLY A 54 -5.20 1.46 -0.33
C GLY A 54 -4.36 2.42 -1.13
N SER A 55 -3.13 2.60 -0.71
CA SER A 55 -2.14 3.31 -1.50
C SER A 55 -1.43 2.30 -2.39
N GLY A 56 -1.10 2.69 -3.64
CA GLY A 56 -0.25 1.87 -4.48
C GLY A 56 1.08 1.66 -3.80
N LEU A 57 1.71 2.76 -3.42
CA LEU A 57 2.87 2.75 -2.52
C LEU A 57 3.26 4.18 -2.16
N ALA A 58 4.03 4.30 -1.09
CA ALA A 58 4.67 5.57 -0.71
C ALA A 58 5.88 5.77 -1.62
N ILE A 59 5.75 6.65 -2.60
CA ILE A 59 6.77 6.81 -3.65
C ILE A 59 8.14 7.18 -3.08
N GLY A 60 8.20 8.20 -2.23
CA GLY A 60 9.47 8.65 -1.65
C GLY A 60 10.14 7.60 -0.81
N ARG A 61 9.38 6.94 0.06
CA ARG A 61 9.92 5.89 0.93
C ARG A 61 10.37 4.67 0.13
N THR A 62 9.62 4.30 -0.91
CA THR A 62 10.00 3.19 -1.78
C THR A 62 11.28 3.50 -2.54
N LEU A 63 11.42 4.73 -3.04
CA LEU A 63 12.65 5.15 -3.70
C LEU A 63 13.83 5.07 -2.73
N ALA A 64 13.68 5.55 -1.51
CA ALA A 64 14.72 5.47 -0.50
C ALA A 64 15.11 4.01 -0.21
N ALA A 65 14.12 3.12 -0.13
CA ALA A 65 14.38 1.70 0.08
C ALA A 65 15.18 1.07 -1.06
N ILE A 66 14.86 1.43 -2.31
CA ILE A 66 15.59 0.95 -3.47
C ILE A 66 17.05 1.43 -3.42
N LEU A 67 17.25 2.72 -3.13
CA LEU A 67 18.60 3.28 -3.05
C LEU A 67 19.43 2.60 -1.95
N GLU A 68 18.83 2.38 -0.77
CA GLU A 68 19.56 1.74 0.32
C GLU A 68 19.88 0.27 0.06
N ASN A 69 18.94 -0.48 -0.50
CA ASN A 69 19.10 -1.91 -0.66
C ASN A 69 19.89 -2.32 -1.90
N TYR A 70 19.97 -1.44 -2.88
CA TYR A 70 20.63 -1.74 -4.16
C TYR A 70 21.90 -0.91 -4.39
N GLN A 71 22.35 -0.16 -3.39
CA GLN A 71 23.60 0.57 -3.52
C GLN A 71 24.80 -0.36 -3.53
N THR A 72 25.86 0.06 -4.19
CA THR A 72 27.11 -0.69 -4.28
C THR A 72 28.20 0.01 -3.49
N GLU A 73 29.34 -0.67 -3.26
CA GLU A 73 30.46 -0.11 -2.48
C GLU A 73 31.10 1.10 -3.13
N ASP A 74 30.99 1.25 -4.45
CA ASP A 74 31.56 2.36 -5.21
C ASP A 74 30.60 3.54 -5.36
N GLU A 75 29.65 3.68 -4.45
CA GLU A 75 28.69 4.78 -4.40
C GLU A 75 27.73 4.82 -5.58
N ASN A 76 27.56 3.71 -6.28
CA ASN A 76 26.56 3.53 -7.30
C ASN A 76 25.45 2.62 -6.78
N PHE A 77 24.49 2.33 -7.62
CA PHE A 77 23.48 1.34 -7.28
C PHE A 77 23.04 0.56 -8.50
N ILE A 78 22.53 -0.65 -8.27
CA ILE A 78 22.04 -1.53 -9.31
C ILE A 78 20.53 -1.39 -9.35
N TYR A 79 19.96 -1.15 -10.54
CA TYR A 79 18.51 -1.08 -10.67
C TYR A 79 17.88 -2.46 -10.49
N PRO A 80 16.77 -2.57 -9.74
CA PRO A 80 16.00 -3.81 -9.73
C PRO A 80 15.61 -4.21 -11.15
N GLU A 81 15.67 -5.50 -11.45
CA GLU A 81 15.45 -6.00 -12.80
C GLU A 81 14.12 -5.54 -13.38
N VAL A 82 13.06 -5.53 -12.53
CA VAL A 82 11.70 -5.15 -12.97
C VAL A 82 11.60 -3.70 -13.40
N LEU A 83 12.54 -2.83 -12.99
CA LEU A 83 12.51 -1.41 -13.32
C LEU A 83 13.30 -1.06 -14.58
N LYS A 84 14.11 -1.98 -15.08
CA LYS A 84 14.99 -1.70 -16.22
C LYS A 84 14.24 -1.25 -17.46
N LYS A 85 13.04 -1.74 -17.68
CA LYS A 85 12.24 -1.36 -18.85
C LYS A 85 11.71 0.07 -18.80
N TYR A 86 11.81 0.74 -17.66
CA TYR A 86 11.34 2.12 -17.48
C TYR A 86 12.46 3.15 -17.45
N ILE A 87 13.70 2.70 -17.55
CA ILE A 87 14.86 3.58 -17.40
C ILE A 87 15.62 3.72 -18.72
#